data_17d03bca354ab64ecde84191217bea24
#
_entry.id   17d03bca354ab64ecde84191217bea24
#
_cell.length_a   1.000
_cell.length_b   1.000
_cell.length_c   1.000
_cell.angle_alpha   90.00
_cell.angle_beta   90.00
_cell.angle_gamma   90.00
#
_symmetry.space_group_name_H-M   'P 1'
#
loop_
_entity.id
_entity.type
_entity.pdbx_description
1 polymer ?
#
loop_
_entity_poly.entity_id
_entity_poly.type
_entity_poly.pdbx_seq_one_letter_code
_entity_poly.pdbx_strand_id
1 'polypeptide(L)'
;GYGVTVNGYYGLGQWMTLAAMSTIRPEGITPEEEEVWDALNLDELNPYTLDLGKAKALLEEDGWTLNENGEPFDETRDAVRCKDVDGELMRLSLDFAQVKDNDFAQLVVDQFSETLPQVGIELVVHEVSFNEMLSDYYREDGERLYDMNFMATNFVSTFDPFMTFTDDPD
;
A
#
# COMPACT_ATOMS: atom_id res chain seq x y z
N GLY A 1 18.74 -2.68 11.76
CA GLY A 1 17.56 -2.66 10.94
C GLY A 1 16.33 -3.12 11.71
N TYR A 2 15.17 -2.59 11.33
CA TYR A 2 13.91 -2.91 11.99
C TYR A 2 13.23 -4.15 11.38
N GLY A 3 13.66 -4.59 10.20
CA GLY A 3 13.07 -5.72 9.51
C GLY A 3 13.80 -6.09 8.23
N VAL A 4 13.20 -6.98 7.46
CA VAL A 4 13.65 -7.43 6.15
C VAL A 4 12.52 -7.20 5.15
N THR A 5 12.85 -6.66 3.99
CA THR A 5 11.89 -6.50 2.90
C THR A 5 11.46 -7.87 2.37
N VAL A 6 10.18 -8.02 2.11
CA VAL A 6 9.60 -9.22 1.48
C VAL A 6 8.98 -8.86 0.13
N ASN A 7 8.93 -9.81 -0.79
CA ASN A 7 8.47 -9.60 -2.16
C ASN A 7 6.95 -9.79 -2.33
N GLY A 8 6.20 -9.74 -1.25
CA GLY A 8 4.76 -9.93 -1.28
C GLY A 8 4.12 -9.67 0.07
N TYR A 9 2.81 -9.90 0.14
CA TYR A 9 2.01 -9.69 1.34
C TYR A 9 2.44 -10.59 2.51
N TYR A 10 3.01 -11.75 2.23
CA TYR A 10 3.39 -12.75 3.24
C TYR A 10 4.85 -12.64 3.62
N GLY A 11 5.15 -12.90 4.90
CA GLY A 11 6.50 -12.89 5.43
C GLY A 11 7.36 -14.06 4.95
N LEU A 12 8.67 -13.96 5.15
CA LEU A 12 9.66 -14.96 4.70
C LEU A 12 9.44 -16.36 5.28
N GLY A 13 8.77 -16.47 6.44
CA GLY A 13 8.48 -17.77 7.06
C GLY A 13 7.23 -18.47 6.54
N GLN A 14 6.49 -17.86 5.64
CA GLN A 14 5.28 -18.46 5.08
C GLN A 14 5.62 -19.47 3.99
N TRP A 15 4.88 -20.58 3.95
CA TRP A 15 5.15 -21.67 3.01
C TRP A 15 5.13 -21.21 1.54
N MET A 16 4.27 -20.28 1.19
CA MET A 16 4.17 -19.70 -0.16
C MET A 16 5.47 -19.00 -0.56
N THR A 17 6.03 -18.21 0.34
CA THR A 17 7.30 -17.52 0.11
C THR A 17 8.46 -18.52 0.04
N LEU A 18 8.49 -19.51 0.94
CA LEU A 18 9.51 -20.55 0.94
C LEU A 18 9.42 -21.41 -0.35
N ALA A 19 8.21 -21.70 -0.82
CA ALA A 19 7.97 -22.38 -2.08
C ALA A 19 8.50 -21.59 -3.28
N ALA A 20 8.10 -20.31 -3.38
CA ALA A 20 8.54 -19.42 -4.46
C ALA A 20 10.07 -19.21 -4.47
N MET A 21 10.72 -19.25 -3.31
CA MET A 21 12.19 -19.22 -3.19
C MET A 21 12.85 -20.59 -3.43
N SER A 22 12.09 -21.63 -3.78
CA SER A 22 12.55 -23.02 -3.91
C SER A 22 13.25 -23.57 -2.66
N THR A 23 12.94 -23.01 -1.48
CA THR A 23 13.52 -23.43 -0.21
C THR A 23 12.87 -24.69 0.34
N ILE A 24 11.58 -24.89 0.00
CA ILE A 24 10.82 -26.09 0.28
C ILE A 24 10.24 -26.64 -1.01
N ARG A 25 10.24 -27.96 -1.16
CA ARG A 25 9.57 -28.66 -2.26
C ARG A 25 9.02 -29.97 -1.71
N PRO A 26 7.72 -30.28 -1.88
CA PRO A 26 7.16 -31.55 -1.43
C PRO A 26 7.83 -32.74 -2.16
N GLU A 27 8.00 -33.86 -1.45
CA GLU A 27 8.42 -35.12 -2.05
C GLU A 27 7.20 -35.84 -2.65
N GLY A 28 7.40 -36.51 -3.79
CA GLY A 28 6.37 -37.37 -4.39
C GLY A 28 5.22 -36.61 -5.07
N ILE A 29 5.46 -35.37 -5.47
CA ILE A 29 4.50 -34.60 -6.28
C ILE A 29 4.37 -35.20 -7.68
N THR A 30 3.22 -35.00 -8.31
CA THR A 30 2.96 -35.42 -9.69
C THR A 30 3.71 -34.53 -10.69
N PRO A 31 3.91 -34.98 -11.96
CA PRO A 31 4.50 -34.12 -12.99
C PRO A 31 3.73 -32.81 -13.23
N GLU A 32 2.40 -32.83 -13.10
CA GLU A 32 1.55 -31.62 -13.22
C GLU A 32 1.79 -30.65 -12.06
N GLU A 33 1.93 -31.15 -10.84
CA GLU A 33 2.29 -30.33 -9.68
C GLU A 33 3.73 -29.83 -9.79
N GLU A 34 4.64 -30.61 -10.35
CA GLU A 34 6.02 -30.22 -10.58
C GLU A 34 6.10 -29.00 -11.52
N GLU A 35 5.29 -28.99 -12.59
CA GLU A 35 5.19 -27.85 -13.51
C GLU A 35 4.73 -26.58 -12.79
N VAL A 36 3.74 -26.67 -11.89
CA VAL A 36 3.26 -25.54 -11.08
C VAL A 36 4.38 -25.02 -10.15
N TRP A 37 5.10 -25.93 -9.49
CA TRP A 37 6.21 -25.54 -8.61
C TRP A 37 7.35 -24.85 -9.37
N ASP A 38 7.67 -25.35 -10.57
CA ASP A 38 8.72 -24.78 -11.40
C ASP A 38 8.33 -23.40 -11.98
N ALA A 39 7.03 -23.15 -12.13
CA ALA A 39 6.50 -21.87 -12.58
C ALA A 39 6.49 -20.78 -11.48
N LEU A 40 6.67 -21.14 -10.21
CA LEU A 40 6.75 -20.15 -9.12
C LEU A 40 8.02 -19.31 -9.26
N ASN A 41 7.84 -18.03 -9.57
CA ASN A 41 8.95 -17.13 -9.88
C ASN A 41 8.72 -15.75 -9.21
N LEU A 42 9.56 -15.43 -8.24
CA LEU A 42 9.54 -14.10 -7.58
C LEU A 42 10.07 -12.98 -8.48
N ASP A 43 10.87 -13.31 -9.50
CA ASP A 43 11.46 -12.31 -10.40
C ASP A 43 10.41 -11.66 -11.32
N GLU A 44 9.23 -12.27 -11.45
CA GLU A 44 8.09 -11.71 -12.19
C GLU A 44 7.27 -10.71 -11.37
N LEU A 45 7.50 -10.64 -10.07
CA LEU A 45 6.83 -9.65 -9.23
C LEU A 45 7.34 -8.24 -9.53
N ASN A 46 6.42 -7.28 -9.61
CA ASN A 46 6.79 -5.88 -9.73
C ASN A 46 7.47 -5.41 -8.43
N PRO A 47 8.72 -4.98 -8.45
CA PRO A 47 9.45 -4.61 -7.24
C PRO A 47 8.96 -3.30 -6.58
N TYR A 48 8.11 -2.51 -7.23
CA TYR A 48 7.57 -1.24 -6.72
C TYR A 48 8.63 -0.36 -6.02
N THR A 49 9.74 -0.11 -6.70
CA THR A 49 10.77 0.81 -6.19
C THR A 49 10.24 2.25 -6.22
N LEU A 50 10.74 3.08 -5.29
CA LEU A 50 10.41 4.51 -5.28
C LEU A 50 10.81 5.16 -6.62
N ASP A 51 9.82 5.68 -7.33
CA ASP A 51 9.97 6.36 -8.61
C ASP A 51 9.03 7.57 -8.67
N LEU A 52 9.56 8.73 -8.31
CA LEU A 52 8.79 9.97 -8.29
C LEU A 52 8.39 10.43 -9.71
N GLY A 53 9.16 10.10 -10.73
CA GLY A 53 8.83 10.40 -12.12
C GLY A 53 7.62 9.61 -12.58
N LYS A 54 7.60 8.30 -12.31
CA LYS A 54 6.46 7.45 -12.59
C LYS A 54 5.23 7.85 -11.78
N ALA A 55 5.41 8.22 -10.51
CA ALA A 55 4.30 8.69 -9.66
C ALA A 55 3.64 9.95 -10.25
N LYS A 56 4.44 10.95 -10.66
CA LYS A 56 3.93 12.16 -11.34
C LYS A 56 3.16 11.81 -12.61
N ALA A 57 3.70 10.94 -13.46
CA ALA A 57 3.05 10.53 -14.70
C ALA A 57 1.70 9.84 -14.45
N LEU A 58 1.61 8.96 -13.45
CA LEU A 58 0.36 8.29 -13.08
C LEU A 58 -0.69 9.28 -12.54
N LEU A 59 -0.27 10.25 -11.73
CA LEU A 59 -1.16 11.29 -11.24
C LEU A 59 -1.70 12.15 -12.39
N GLU A 60 -0.87 12.50 -13.37
CA GLU A 60 -1.27 13.26 -14.54
C GLU A 60 -2.21 12.46 -15.46
N GLU A 61 -1.93 11.16 -15.65
CA GLU A 61 -2.80 10.24 -16.41
C GLU A 61 -4.17 10.12 -15.75
N ASP A 62 -4.25 10.08 -14.43
CA ASP A 62 -5.50 10.04 -13.67
C ASP A 62 -6.20 11.41 -13.55
N GLY A 63 -5.61 12.48 -14.07
CA GLY A 63 -6.24 13.81 -14.14
C GLY A 63 -5.91 14.75 -12.98
N TRP A 64 -4.96 14.43 -12.09
CA TRP A 64 -4.46 15.31 -11.04
C TRP A 64 -3.51 16.38 -11.62
N THR A 65 -4.06 17.25 -12.44
CA THR A 65 -3.30 18.21 -13.27
C THR A 65 -3.54 19.68 -12.90
N LEU A 66 -4.40 19.94 -11.92
CA LEU A 66 -4.76 21.29 -11.50
C LEU A 66 -4.12 21.65 -10.17
N ASN A 67 -4.04 22.95 -9.87
CA ASN A 67 -3.73 23.47 -8.55
C ASN A 67 -5.01 23.88 -7.80
N GLU A 68 -4.90 24.41 -6.59
CA GLU A 68 -6.00 24.80 -5.73
C GLU A 68 -6.89 25.94 -6.29
N ASN A 69 -6.45 26.62 -7.35
CA ASN A 69 -7.22 27.67 -8.05
C ASN A 69 -7.89 27.13 -9.33
N GLY A 70 -7.74 25.84 -9.63
CA GLY A 70 -8.23 25.24 -10.87
C GLY A 70 -7.39 25.58 -12.12
N GLU A 71 -6.17 26.11 -11.92
CA GLU A 71 -5.21 26.35 -12.97
C GLU A 71 -4.29 25.14 -13.15
N PRO A 72 -3.53 25.02 -14.25
CA PRO A 72 -2.54 23.97 -14.41
C PRO A 72 -1.51 23.94 -13.26
N PHE A 73 -1.30 22.75 -12.69
CA PHE A 73 -0.34 22.55 -11.60
C PHE A 73 1.10 22.84 -12.04
N ASP A 74 1.80 23.61 -11.25
CA ASP A 74 3.21 23.95 -11.45
C ASP A 74 4.03 23.56 -10.21
N GLU A 75 4.82 22.49 -10.31
CA GLU A 75 5.62 21.94 -9.21
C GLU A 75 6.63 22.92 -8.58
N THR A 76 6.89 24.06 -9.23
CA THR A 76 7.79 25.09 -8.68
C THR A 76 7.08 26.09 -7.76
N ARG A 77 5.76 26.12 -7.78
CA ARG A 77 4.92 27.11 -7.07
C ARG A 77 3.83 26.47 -6.22
N ASP A 78 3.25 25.38 -6.71
CA ASP A 78 2.05 24.79 -6.15
C ASP A 78 2.43 23.62 -5.24
N ALA A 79 1.82 23.56 -4.06
CA ALA A 79 2.14 22.53 -3.06
C ALA A 79 1.35 21.25 -3.27
N VAL A 80 0.09 21.35 -3.75
CA VAL A 80 -0.85 20.23 -3.81
C VAL A 80 -1.55 20.20 -5.16
N ARG A 81 -1.66 19.01 -5.71
CA ARG A 81 -2.43 18.76 -6.93
C ARG A 81 -3.92 18.70 -6.63
N CYS A 82 -4.70 19.12 -7.60
CA CYS A 82 -6.15 19.01 -7.60
C CYS A 82 -6.64 18.37 -8.90
N LYS A 83 -7.86 17.84 -8.84
CA LYS A 83 -8.60 17.25 -9.98
C LYS A 83 -10.02 17.77 -9.97
N ASP A 84 -10.57 18.08 -11.14
CA ASP A 84 -12.00 18.37 -11.28
C ASP A 84 -12.78 17.05 -11.29
N VAL A 85 -13.72 16.91 -10.37
CA VAL A 85 -14.62 15.77 -10.28
C VAL A 85 -16.05 16.30 -10.29
N ASP A 86 -16.76 16.12 -11.39
CA ASP A 86 -18.14 16.56 -11.57
C ASP A 86 -18.35 18.08 -11.36
N GLY A 87 -17.34 18.89 -11.66
CA GLY A 87 -17.37 20.34 -11.49
C GLY A 87 -16.96 20.84 -10.11
N GLU A 88 -16.56 19.95 -9.23
CA GLU A 88 -15.96 20.28 -7.94
C GLU A 88 -14.46 20.02 -7.95
N LEU A 89 -13.69 20.97 -7.42
CA LEU A 89 -12.24 20.85 -7.35
C LEU A 89 -11.84 20.01 -6.14
N MET A 90 -11.42 18.78 -6.38
CA MET A 90 -10.94 17.87 -5.37
C MET A 90 -9.44 18.08 -5.14
N ARG A 91 -9.03 18.27 -3.90
CA ARG A 91 -7.63 18.38 -3.48
C ARG A 91 -7.04 16.99 -3.21
N LEU A 92 -5.80 16.76 -3.62
CA LEU A 92 -5.08 15.50 -3.34
C LEU A 92 -4.44 15.56 -1.96
N SER A 93 -5.25 15.28 -0.95
CA SER A 93 -4.86 15.21 0.45
C SER A 93 -5.19 13.82 0.98
N LEU A 94 -4.26 13.23 1.72
CA LEU A 94 -4.40 11.90 2.31
C LEU A 94 -4.35 12.01 3.83
N ASP A 95 -5.42 11.55 4.48
CA ASP A 95 -5.54 11.46 5.93
C ASP A 95 -4.93 10.15 6.44
N PHE A 96 -3.84 10.22 7.21
CA PHE A 96 -3.11 9.08 7.73
C PHE A 96 -3.30 8.92 9.23
N ALA A 97 -3.89 7.81 9.67
CA ALA A 97 -4.01 7.47 11.09
C ALA A 97 -2.70 6.87 11.61
N GLN A 98 -2.02 7.61 12.47
CA GLN A 98 -0.82 7.18 13.19
C GLN A 98 -1.16 6.79 14.63
N VAL A 99 -0.95 5.54 14.99
CA VAL A 99 -1.08 5.12 16.39
C VAL A 99 0.06 5.71 17.21
N LYS A 100 -0.30 6.37 18.32
CA LYS A 100 0.65 6.96 19.26
C LYS A 100 1.72 5.95 19.71
N ASP A 101 2.94 6.46 19.88
CA ASP A 101 4.09 5.70 20.40
C ASP A 101 4.43 4.46 19.54
N ASN A 102 4.10 4.47 18.23
CA ASN A 102 4.44 3.43 17.29
C ASN A 102 5.62 3.87 16.41
N ASP A 103 6.83 3.44 16.76
CA ASP A 103 8.07 3.77 16.05
C ASP A 103 8.05 3.37 14.56
N PHE A 104 7.37 2.28 14.21
CA PHE A 104 7.26 1.85 12.81
C PHE A 104 6.32 2.76 12.01
N ALA A 105 5.18 3.14 12.59
CA ALA A 105 4.29 4.10 11.96
C ALA A 105 5.00 5.45 11.76
N GLN A 106 5.81 5.89 12.73
CA GLN A 106 6.60 7.11 12.61
C GLN A 106 7.59 7.05 11.44
N LEU A 107 8.28 5.93 11.23
CA LEU A 107 9.16 5.76 10.07
C LEU A 107 8.43 5.89 8.73
N VAL A 108 7.20 5.37 8.65
CA VAL A 108 6.36 5.51 7.45
C VAL A 108 5.96 6.98 7.25
N VAL A 109 5.52 7.65 8.31
CA VAL A 109 5.16 9.07 8.27
C VAL A 109 6.35 9.94 7.84
N ASP A 110 7.54 9.68 8.38
CA ASP A 110 8.76 10.42 8.02
C ASP A 110 9.08 10.28 6.52
N GLN A 111 8.98 9.05 5.97
CA GLN A 111 9.21 8.80 4.54
C GLN A 111 8.13 9.45 3.67
N PHE A 112 6.87 9.37 4.05
CA PHE A 112 5.77 9.97 3.30
C PHE A 112 5.83 11.49 3.35
N SER A 113 6.16 12.07 4.50
CA SER A 113 6.34 13.52 4.66
C SER A 113 7.47 14.09 3.80
N GLU A 114 8.48 13.27 3.48
CA GLU A 114 9.57 13.63 2.58
C GLU A 114 9.19 13.46 1.10
N THR A 115 8.47 12.38 0.76
CA THR A 115 8.29 11.97 -0.64
C THR A 115 6.99 12.46 -1.27
N LEU A 116 5.86 12.45 -0.56
CA LEU A 116 4.55 12.81 -1.10
C LEU A 116 4.48 14.26 -1.59
N PRO A 117 5.03 15.26 -0.86
CA PRO A 117 5.03 16.65 -1.36
C PRO A 117 5.79 16.83 -2.67
N GLN A 118 6.79 16.00 -2.96
CA GLN A 118 7.58 16.07 -4.19
C GLN A 118 6.77 15.72 -5.46
N VAL A 119 5.61 15.10 -5.26
CA VAL A 119 4.68 14.75 -6.36
C VAL A 119 3.35 15.50 -6.26
N GLY A 120 3.23 16.44 -5.30
CA GLY A 120 2.04 17.27 -5.13
C GLY A 120 0.92 16.60 -4.33
N ILE A 121 1.26 15.69 -3.42
CA ILE A 121 0.32 15.05 -2.49
C ILE A 121 0.51 15.64 -1.09
N GLU A 122 -0.57 16.10 -0.46
CA GLU A 122 -0.58 16.49 0.94
C GLU A 122 -0.77 15.26 1.84
N LEU A 123 -0.02 15.20 2.92
CA LEU A 123 -0.21 14.20 3.97
C LEU A 123 -0.70 14.90 5.24
N VAL A 124 -1.87 14.50 5.73
CA VAL A 124 -2.43 14.96 7.00
C VAL A 124 -2.33 13.82 8.02
N VAL A 125 -1.46 13.99 9.01
CA VAL A 125 -1.21 12.96 10.02
C VAL A 125 -2.12 13.18 11.24
N HIS A 126 -2.87 12.15 11.60
CA HIS A 126 -3.73 12.11 12.77
C HIS A 126 -3.18 11.16 13.83
N GLU A 127 -2.69 11.67 14.94
CA GLU A 127 -2.31 10.85 16.08
C GLU A 127 -3.55 10.32 16.80
N VAL A 128 -3.75 9.01 16.77
CA VAL A 128 -4.91 8.34 17.35
C VAL A 128 -4.52 7.20 18.29
N SER A 129 -5.45 6.76 19.12
CA SER A 129 -5.28 5.51 19.84
C SER A 129 -5.48 4.30 18.90
N PHE A 130 -4.91 3.17 19.28
CA PHE A 130 -5.10 1.92 18.51
C PHE A 130 -6.60 1.55 18.36
N ASN A 131 -7.40 1.77 19.41
CA ASN A 131 -8.83 1.48 19.35
C ASN A 131 -9.59 2.41 18.40
N GLU A 132 -9.24 3.70 18.35
CA GLU A 132 -9.84 4.65 17.40
C GLU A 132 -9.51 4.25 15.97
N MET A 133 -8.26 3.91 15.68
CA MET A 133 -7.86 3.42 14.35
C MET A 133 -8.62 2.16 13.96
N LEU A 134 -8.72 1.16 14.85
CA LEU A 134 -9.46 -0.07 14.56
C LEU A 134 -10.96 0.19 14.35
N SER A 135 -11.55 1.09 15.15
CA SER A 135 -12.97 1.44 15.01
C SER A 135 -13.27 2.08 13.67
N ASP A 136 -12.34 2.84 13.11
CA ASP A 136 -12.47 3.41 11.77
C ASP A 136 -12.22 2.37 10.68
N TYR A 137 -11.15 1.57 10.83
CA TYR A 137 -10.78 0.52 9.87
C TYR A 137 -11.90 -0.53 9.67
N TYR A 138 -12.56 -0.97 10.76
CA TYR A 138 -13.66 -1.93 10.72
C TYR A 138 -15.05 -1.28 10.63
N ARG A 139 -15.11 0.01 10.29
CA ARG A 139 -16.39 0.70 10.12
C ARG A 139 -17.15 0.13 8.94
N GLU A 140 -18.34 -0.40 9.21
CA GLU A 140 -19.24 -0.95 8.19
C GLU A 140 -20.22 0.10 7.66
N ASP A 141 -20.60 1.07 8.52
CA ASP A 141 -21.57 2.11 8.19
C ASP A 141 -20.89 3.48 8.10
N GLY A 142 -21.15 4.20 7.00
CA GLY A 142 -20.67 5.55 6.77
C GLY A 142 -19.26 5.59 6.15
N GLU A 143 -18.74 6.81 6.02
CA GLU A 143 -17.41 7.05 5.47
C GLU A 143 -16.34 6.81 6.55
N ARG A 144 -15.21 6.23 6.13
CA ARG A 144 -14.02 6.14 6.96
C ARG A 144 -13.42 7.55 7.12
N LEU A 145 -12.81 7.79 8.29
CA LEU A 145 -12.20 9.07 8.61
C LEU A 145 -10.79 9.21 8.04
N TYR A 146 -10.14 8.08 7.76
CA TYR A 146 -8.75 8.04 7.32
C TYR A 146 -8.62 7.25 6.01
N ASP A 147 -7.83 7.78 5.08
CA ASP A 147 -7.51 7.13 3.81
C ASP A 147 -6.49 6.01 4.01
N MET A 148 -5.59 6.20 4.97
CA MET A 148 -4.48 5.30 5.24
C MET A 148 -4.29 5.05 6.73
N ASN A 149 -3.82 3.85 7.05
CA ASN A 149 -3.36 3.50 8.40
C ASN A 149 -2.19 2.52 8.32
N PHE A 150 -1.38 2.48 9.37
CA PHE A 150 -0.32 1.50 9.52
C PHE A 150 -0.76 0.41 10.49
N MET A 151 -0.89 -0.80 9.99
CA MET A 151 -1.19 -1.98 10.80
C MET A 151 -0.20 -3.09 10.53
N ALA A 152 0.07 -3.89 11.57
CA ALA A 152 0.84 -5.12 11.48
C ALA A 152 -0.12 -6.32 11.59
N THR A 153 0.20 -7.38 10.87
CA THR A 153 -0.52 -8.65 10.96
C THR A 153 0.45 -9.80 11.17
N ASN A 154 -0.05 -10.86 11.76
CA ASN A 154 0.68 -12.12 11.94
C ASN A 154 -0.02 -13.22 11.15
N PHE A 155 0.76 -13.96 10.38
CA PHE A 155 0.27 -15.12 9.66
C PHE A 155 0.73 -16.40 10.37
N VAL A 156 -0.19 -17.32 10.60
CA VAL A 156 0.17 -18.69 10.99
C VAL A 156 0.71 -19.45 9.78
N SER A 157 1.53 -20.46 10.00
CA SER A 157 2.19 -21.21 8.92
C SER A 157 1.21 -21.90 7.95
N THR A 158 -0.01 -22.15 8.40
CA THR A 158 -1.08 -22.78 7.62
C THR A 158 -2.12 -21.80 7.10
N PHE A 159 -1.80 -20.50 7.12
CA PHE A 159 -2.73 -19.47 6.63
C PHE A 159 -3.03 -19.68 5.13
N ASP A 160 -4.33 -19.73 4.81
CA ASP A 160 -4.81 -19.78 3.44
C ASP A 160 -5.15 -18.36 2.97
N PRO A 161 -4.50 -17.85 1.92
CA PRO A 161 -4.77 -16.51 1.40
C PRO A 161 -6.06 -16.39 0.60
N PHE A 162 -6.71 -17.49 0.24
CA PHE A 162 -7.86 -17.52 -0.65
C PHE A 162 -8.90 -16.46 -0.28
N MET A 163 -9.34 -16.44 0.98
CA MET A 163 -10.36 -15.51 1.47
C MET A 163 -9.93 -14.04 1.46
N THR A 164 -8.62 -13.77 1.34
CA THR A 164 -8.10 -12.39 1.28
C THR A 164 -8.10 -11.84 -0.14
N PHE A 165 -7.99 -12.71 -1.14
CA PHE A 165 -7.78 -12.32 -2.54
C PHE A 165 -8.86 -12.86 -3.50
N THR A 166 -9.95 -13.43 -2.98
CA THR A 166 -11.08 -13.87 -3.81
C THR A 166 -12.18 -12.82 -3.82
N ASP A 167 -12.81 -12.63 -4.98
CA ASP A 167 -14.06 -11.88 -5.13
C ASP A 167 -15.30 -12.78 -4.94
N ASP A 168 -15.11 -14.07 -4.73
CA ASP A 168 -16.17 -15.06 -4.49
C ASP A 168 -16.36 -15.27 -2.98
N PRO A 169 -17.45 -14.78 -2.39
CA PRO A 169 -17.70 -14.89 -0.96
C PRO A 169 -18.28 -16.25 -0.52
N ASP A 170 -18.56 -17.21 -1.45
CA ASP A 170 -19.24 -18.49 -1.20
C ASP A 170 -18.26 -19.69 -1.10
#